data_349a466a6b69b14006eca4aba9ab4443
#
_entry.id   349a466a6b69b14006eca4aba9ab4443
#
_cell.length_a   1.000
_cell.length_b   1.000
_cell.length_c   1.000
_cell.angle_alpha   90.00
_cell.angle_beta   90.00
_cell.angle_gamma   90.00
#
_symmetry.space_group_name_H-M   'P 1'
#
loop_
_entity.id
_entity.type
_entity.pdbx_description
1 polymer ?
#
loop_
_entity_poly.entity_id
_entity_poly.type
_entity_poly.pdbx_seq_one_letter_code
_entity_poly.pdbx_strand_id
1 'polypeptide(L)'
;RVMAARLRQEGCDPQDLTEAGTASGVPEWRVLGPFLADYLDVLDLEGSLDYAESVHRARIALTRPGTDVEVRSRIKLLICDDLTECDPSQVRLLAQIARCHVPCVLTADPDQTIYGFRGAVAERLDEVIDEFPDVSVHHLTTNYRNSQHIAEVVESLRTGMPVVPSSSRLRRRANHSTSTDAGTVAALRAPSITRLVRKIAGTLRHARVADGVAWRSMAVVTRHGGELDVIATILAAEGIPVLRSRDEHALSDIYAVTHILNALEMAVALASGAQLSSRDVATLLSNPLAGIDRSVIHRLETWCRLVRGVDVDWALLKELGADPTVTAAGKSERTDDASRS
;
A
#
# COMPACT_ATOMS: atom_id res chain seq x y z
N ARG A 1 -9.98 -4.03 -5.08
CA ARG A 1 -10.15 -2.71 -4.40
C ARG A 1 -9.04 -1.73 -4.76
N VAL A 2 -7.76 -2.04 -4.55
CA VAL A 2 -6.65 -1.09 -4.80
C VAL A 2 -6.64 -0.60 -6.25
N MET A 3 -6.79 -1.52 -7.21
CA MET A 3 -6.81 -1.16 -8.63
C MET A 3 -8.05 -0.34 -9.02
N ALA A 4 -9.24 -0.71 -8.53
CA ALA A 4 -10.45 0.06 -8.77
C ALA A 4 -10.33 1.49 -8.21
N ALA A 5 -9.84 1.63 -6.96
CA ALA A 5 -9.57 2.93 -6.38
C ALA A 5 -8.57 3.74 -7.21
N ARG A 6 -7.48 3.09 -7.70
CA ARG A 6 -6.49 3.77 -8.55
C ARG A 6 -7.07 4.29 -9.85
N LEU A 7 -7.89 3.48 -10.52
CA LEU A 7 -8.57 3.89 -11.75
C LEU A 7 -9.50 5.09 -11.51
N ARG A 8 -10.25 5.07 -10.41
CA ARG A 8 -11.10 6.21 -10.03
C ARG A 8 -10.30 7.46 -9.66
N GLN A 9 -9.13 7.31 -9.02
CA GLN A 9 -8.20 8.41 -8.74
C GLN A 9 -7.66 9.06 -10.03
N GLU A 10 -7.41 8.27 -11.07
CA GLU A 10 -7.03 8.80 -12.40
C GLU A 10 -8.24 9.38 -13.16
N GLY A 11 -9.45 9.17 -12.67
CA GLY A 11 -10.68 9.67 -13.26
C GLY A 11 -11.25 8.78 -14.35
N CYS A 12 -10.82 7.51 -14.41
CA CYS A 12 -11.34 6.54 -15.38
C CYS A 12 -12.72 6.05 -15.00
N ASP A 13 -13.66 6.13 -15.94
CA ASP A 13 -14.94 5.48 -15.84
C ASP A 13 -14.88 4.04 -16.41
N PRO A 14 -15.81 3.14 -16.02
CA PRO A 14 -15.85 1.76 -16.53
C PRO A 14 -15.81 1.68 -18.05
N GLN A 15 -16.48 2.60 -18.73
CA GLN A 15 -16.55 2.67 -20.18
C GLN A 15 -15.19 3.04 -20.80
N ASP A 16 -14.45 4.00 -20.19
CA ASP A 16 -13.13 4.41 -20.67
C ASP A 16 -12.15 3.23 -20.68
N LEU A 17 -12.22 2.35 -19.68
CA LEU A 17 -11.37 1.16 -19.60
C LEU A 17 -11.72 0.15 -20.71
N THR A 18 -13.00 -0.04 -20.97
CA THR A 18 -13.45 -0.96 -22.02
C THR A 18 -13.01 -0.46 -23.41
N GLU A 19 -13.15 0.84 -23.66
CA GLU A 19 -12.71 1.49 -24.88
C GLU A 19 -11.18 1.46 -25.04
N ALA A 20 -10.45 1.81 -23.99
CA ALA A 20 -8.99 1.75 -23.97
C ALA A 20 -8.47 0.33 -24.19
N GLY A 21 -9.10 -0.69 -23.59
CA GLY A 21 -8.76 -2.10 -23.79
C GLY A 21 -9.03 -2.58 -25.22
N THR A 22 -10.04 -2.01 -25.86
CA THR A 22 -10.34 -2.30 -27.27
C THR A 22 -9.32 -1.62 -28.19
N ALA A 23 -9.01 -0.36 -27.93
CA ALA A 23 -8.08 0.43 -28.74
C ALA A 23 -6.63 -0.04 -28.62
N SER A 24 -6.19 -0.42 -27.40
CA SER A 24 -4.81 -0.87 -27.14
C SER A 24 -4.58 -2.36 -27.39
N GLY A 25 -5.63 -3.15 -27.58
CA GLY A 25 -5.53 -4.59 -27.74
C GLY A 25 -5.18 -5.34 -26.43
N VAL A 26 -5.33 -4.70 -25.26
CA VAL A 26 -5.11 -5.31 -23.95
C VAL A 26 -6.40 -5.96 -23.44
N PRO A 27 -6.52 -7.31 -23.50
CA PRO A 27 -7.77 -8.01 -23.18
C PRO A 27 -8.23 -7.78 -21.75
N GLU A 28 -7.27 -7.63 -20.82
CA GLU A 28 -7.53 -7.47 -19.39
C GLU A 28 -8.33 -6.19 -19.10
N TRP A 29 -8.06 -5.11 -19.82
CA TRP A 29 -8.78 -3.85 -19.63
C TRP A 29 -10.24 -3.92 -20.08
N ARG A 30 -10.54 -4.75 -21.09
CA ARG A 30 -11.93 -4.99 -21.53
C ARG A 30 -12.76 -5.72 -20.46
N VAL A 31 -12.11 -6.56 -19.64
CA VAL A 31 -12.76 -7.27 -18.53
C VAL A 31 -12.86 -6.37 -17.30
N LEU A 32 -11.87 -5.49 -17.10
CA LEU A 32 -11.85 -4.58 -15.94
C LEU A 32 -12.95 -3.52 -15.98
N GLY A 33 -13.35 -3.07 -17.17
CA GLY A 33 -14.44 -2.11 -17.33
C GLY A 33 -15.75 -2.61 -16.71
N PRO A 34 -16.33 -3.73 -17.19
CA PRO A 34 -17.52 -4.34 -16.59
C PRO A 34 -17.36 -4.66 -15.10
N PHE A 35 -16.19 -5.20 -14.69
CA PHE A 35 -15.92 -5.48 -13.28
C PHE A 35 -15.99 -4.22 -12.41
N LEU A 36 -15.46 -3.09 -12.89
CA LEU A 36 -15.53 -1.82 -12.18
C LEU A 36 -16.98 -1.32 -12.10
N ALA A 37 -17.78 -1.50 -13.17
CA ALA A 37 -19.19 -1.17 -13.15
C ALA A 37 -19.95 -1.97 -12.09
N ASP A 38 -19.80 -3.30 -12.08
CA ASP A 38 -20.41 -4.18 -11.08
C ASP A 38 -20.01 -3.80 -9.65
N TYR A 39 -18.72 -3.43 -9.44
CA TYR A 39 -18.23 -2.98 -8.14
C TYR A 39 -18.92 -1.69 -7.68
N LEU A 40 -19.09 -0.73 -8.58
CA LEU A 40 -19.77 0.54 -8.27
C LEU A 40 -21.26 0.32 -7.98
N ASP A 41 -21.92 -0.56 -8.73
CA ASP A 41 -23.31 -0.94 -8.52
C ASP A 41 -23.52 -1.59 -7.15
N VAL A 42 -22.59 -2.45 -6.71
CA VAL A 42 -22.62 -3.02 -5.35
C VAL A 42 -22.49 -1.95 -4.27
N LEU A 43 -21.57 -0.99 -4.44
CA LEU A 43 -21.44 0.13 -3.51
C LEU A 43 -22.72 0.96 -3.43
N ASP A 44 -23.37 1.21 -4.57
CA ASP A 44 -24.62 1.95 -4.63
C ASP A 44 -25.76 1.20 -3.94
N LEU A 45 -25.87 -0.11 -4.14
CA LEU A 45 -26.86 -0.96 -3.47
C LEU A 45 -26.66 -0.98 -1.95
N GLU A 46 -25.41 -0.99 -1.50
CA GLU A 46 -25.08 -0.94 -0.07
C GLU A 46 -25.22 0.46 0.54
N GLY A 47 -25.42 1.51 -0.28
CA GLY A 47 -25.41 2.90 0.16
C GLY A 47 -24.07 3.35 0.73
N SER A 48 -22.98 2.70 0.31
CA SER A 48 -21.61 2.98 0.75
C SER A 48 -20.77 3.57 -0.38
N LEU A 49 -19.73 4.33 -0.01
CA LEU A 49 -18.75 4.87 -0.96
C LEU A 49 -17.36 4.60 -0.42
N ASP A 50 -16.45 4.23 -1.30
CA ASP A 50 -15.03 4.32 -0.96
C ASP A 50 -14.51 5.76 -1.10
N TYR A 51 -13.30 6.02 -0.61
CA TYR A 51 -12.73 7.38 -0.63
C TYR A 51 -12.56 7.92 -2.06
N ALA A 52 -12.13 7.09 -3.01
CA ALA A 52 -11.90 7.51 -4.38
C ALA A 52 -13.22 7.87 -5.08
N GLU A 53 -14.26 7.06 -4.87
CA GLU A 53 -15.60 7.30 -5.40
C GLU A 53 -16.26 8.53 -4.77
N SER A 54 -16.06 8.76 -3.46
CA SER A 54 -16.55 9.96 -2.78
C SER A 54 -15.96 11.24 -3.40
N VAL A 55 -14.66 11.26 -3.67
CA VAL A 55 -13.99 12.39 -4.32
C VAL A 55 -14.47 12.56 -5.76
N HIS A 56 -14.63 11.47 -6.50
CA HIS A 56 -15.12 11.49 -7.88
C HIS A 56 -16.54 12.06 -7.97
N ARG A 57 -17.46 11.60 -7.12
CA ARG A 57 -18.84 12.12 -7.07
C ARG A 57 -18.90 13.58 -6.64
N ALA A 58 -18.06 13.99 -5.69
CA ALA A 58 -17.96 15.40 -5.31
C ALA A 58 -17.53 16.26 -6.51
N ARG A 59 -16.57 15.79 -7.32
CA ARG A 59 -16.16 16.46 -8.55
C ARG A 59 -17.32 16.61 -9.53
N ILE A 60 -18.07 15.55 -9.79
CA ILE A 60 -19.25 15.57 -10.67
C ILE A 60 -20.30 16.57 -10.13
N ALA A 61 -20.53 16.58 -8.80
CA ALA A 61 -21.47 17.51 -8.20
C ALA A 61 -21.07 18.99 -8.44
N LEU A 62 -19.77 19.29 -8.43
CA LEU A 62 -19.26 20.63 -8.67
C LEU A 62 -19.37 21.10 -10.13
N THR A 63 -19.66 20.20 -11.09
CA THR A 63 -19.90 20.60 -12.49
C THR A 63 -21.33 21.07 -12.77
N ARG A 64 -22.23 20.92 -11.79
CA ARG A 64 -23.64 21.32 -11.97
C ARG A 64 -23.77 22.83 -12.04
N PRO A 65 -24.66 23.37 -12.91
CA PRO A 65 -24.89 24.79 -13.00
C PRO A 65 -25.30 25.42 -11.66
N GLY A 66 -24.71 26.56 -11.32
CA GLY A 66 -25.01 27.32 -10.09
C GLY A 66 -24.27 26.84 -8.84
N THR A 67 -23.52 25.71 -8.93
CA THR A 67 -22.75 25.21 -7.79
C THR A 67 -21.60 26.14 -7.38
N ASP A 68 -21.05 26.90 -8.32
CA ASP A 68 -20.02 27.89 -8.07
C ASP A 68 -20.44 28.96 -7.06
N VAL A 69 -21.69 29.46 -7.16
CA VAL A 69 -22.27 30.43 -6.21
C VAL A 69 -22.43 29.79 -4.83
N GLU A 70 -22.95 28.54 -4.79
CA GLU A 70 -23.12 27.83 -3.53
C GLU A 70 -21.77 27.57 -2.83
N VAL A 71 -20.79 27.03 -3.56
CA VAL A 71 -19.44 26.75 -3.06
C VAL A 71 -18.82 28.02 -2.48
N ARG A 72 -18.82 29.13 -3.23
CA ARG A 72 -18.28 30.43 -2.77
C ARG A 72 -19.05 31.01 -1.58
N SER A 73 -20.34 30.73 -1.46
CA SER A 73 -21.12 31.16 -0.31
C SER A 73 -20.67 30.46 0.98
N ARG A 74 -20.31 29.19 0.89
CA ARG A 74 -19.96 28.32 2.03
C ARG A 74 -18.46 28.31 2.32
N ILE A 75 -17.60 28.29 1.29
CA ILE A 75 -16.16 28.19 1.43
C ILE A 75 -15.54 29.55 1.14
N LYS A 76 -14.93 30.17 2.14
CA LYS A 76 -14.32 31.50 2.04
C LYS A 76 -12.83 31.44 1.77
N LEU A 77 -12.18 30.35 2.16
CA LEU A 77 -10.77 30.08 1.96
C LEU A 77 -10.56 28.56 1.92
N LEU A 78 -9.77 28.11 0.95
CA LEU A 78 -9.30 26.72 0.86
C LEU A 78 -7.84 26.70 1.28
N ILE A 79 -7.50 25.88 2.26
CA ILE A 79 -6.12 25.63 2.66
C ILE A 79 -5.84 24.15 2.49
N CYS A 80 -4.81 23.81 1.72
CA CYS A 80 -4.34 22.44 1.57
C CYS A 80 -2.87 22.38 1.97
N ASP A 81 -2.60 21.64 3.04
CA ASP A 81 -1.26 21.31 3.46
C ASP A 81 -0.79 20.03 2.76
N ASP A 82 0.50 19.95 2.43
CA ASP A 82 1.12 18.79 1.78
C ASP A 82 0.40 18.36 0.47
N LEU A 83 0.15 19.30 -0.45
CA LEU A 83 -0.50 19.02 -1.75
C LEU A 83 0.16 17.87 -2.52
N THR A 84 1.46 17.66 -2.36
CA THR A 84 2.22 16.58 -2.98
C THR A 84 1.80 15.18 -2.52
N GLU A 85 1.12 15.07 -1.38
CA GLU A 85 0.58 13.81 -0.85
C GLU A 85 -0.82 13.48 -1.38
N CYS A 86 -1.46 14.43 -2.05
CA CYS A 86 -2.76 14.23 -2.68
C CYS A 86 -2.65 13.32 -3.91
N ASP A 87 -3.68 12.53 -4.16
CA ASP A 87 -3.85 11.81 -5.42
C ASP A 87 -4.44 12.74 -6.51
N PRO A 88 -4.38 12.36 -7.81
CA PRO A 88 -4.85 13.20 -8.90
C PRO A 88 -6.33 13.62 -8.79
N SER A 89 -7.19 12.78 -8.25
CA SER A 89 -8.63 13.11 -8.11
C SER A 89 -8.87 14.17 -7.05
N GLN A 90 -8.12 14.09 -5.94
CA GLN A 90 -8.16 15.09 -4.87
C GLN A 90 -7.66 16.44 -5.37
N VAL A 91 -6.55 16.47 -6.10
CA VAL A 91 -6.02 17.70 -6.72
C VAL A 91 -7.05 18.35 -7.63
N ARG A 92 -7.65 17.57 -8.54
CA ARG A 92 -8.69 18.07 -9.46
C ARG A 92 -9.92 18.59 -8.70
N LEU A 93 -10.30 17.96 -7.59
CA LEU A 93 -11.39 18.46 -6.73
C LEU A 93 -11.04 19.83 -6.13
N LEU A 94 -9.83 19.96 -5.56
CA LEU A 94 -9.34 21.22 -4.97
C LEU A 94 -9.26 22.33 -6.02
N ALA A 95 -8.70 22.02 -7.20
CA ALA A 95 -8.62 22.95 -8.32
C ALA A 95 -10.01 23.41 -8.80
N GLN A 96 -10.99 22.50 -8.81
CA GLN A 96 -12.37 22.83 -9.21
C GLN A 96 -13.04 23.77 -8.20
N ILE A 97 -12.77 23.59 -6.89
CA ILE A 97 -13.21 24.52 -5.85
C ILE A 97 -12.55 25.89 -6.05
N ALA A 98 -11.24 25.93 -6.34
CA ALA A 98 -10.53 27.19 -6.60
C ALA A 98 -11.10 27.93 -7.82
N ARG A 99 -11.49 27.21 -8.90
CA ARG A 99 -12.15 27.78 -10.09
C ARG A 99 -13.52 28.39 -9.78
N CYS A 100 -14.16 28.04 -8.67
CA CYS A 100 -15.35 28.72 -8.17
C CYS A 100 -15.02 30.09 -7.50
N HIS A 101 -13.85 30.68 -7.79
CA HIS A 101 -13.36 31.93 -7.20
C HIS A 101 -13.21 31.86 -5.66
N VAL A 102 -12.84 30.71 -5.13
CA VAL A 102 -12.46 30.54 -3.73
C VAL A 102 -10.96 30.77 -3.62
N PRO A 103 -10.50 31.75 -2.83
CA PRO A 103 -9.07 31.91 -2.57
C PRO A 103 -8.47 30.65 -1.98
N CYS A 104 -7.24 30.29 -2.41
CA CYS A 104 -6.58 29.09 -1.91
C CYS A 104 -5.13 29.35 -1.49
N VAL A 105 -4.70 28.61 -0.48
CA VAL A 105 -3.31 28.50 -0.02
C VAL A 105 -2.93 27.03 -0.03
N LEU A 106 -1.87 26.71 -0.76
CA LEU A 106 -1.40 25.33 -0.95
C LEU A 106 0.04 25.25 -0.46
N THR A 107 0.38 24.27 0.34
CA THR A 107 1.78 23.96 0.65
C THR A 107 2.21 22.70 -0.08
N ALA A 108 3.46 22.60 -0.44
CA ALA A 108 3.99 21.44 -1.15
C ALA A 108 5.50 21.29 -0.90
N ASP A 109 5.95 20.06 -0.68
CA ASP A 109 7.37 19.71 -0.66
C ASP A 109 7.59 18.42 -1.46
N PRO A 110 8.06 18.51 -2.71
CA PRO A 110 8.27 17.34 -3.55
C PRO A 110 9.39 16.42 -3.05
N ASP A 111 10.28 16.91 -2.17
CA ASP A 111 11.37 16.12 -1.62
C ASP A 111 10.94 15.28 -0.41
N GLN A 112 9.74 15.49 0.14
CA GLN A 112 9.23 14.79 1.32
C GLN A 112 8.03 13.89 1.03
N THR A 113 7.66 13.68 -0.22
CA THR A 113 6.53 12.84 -0.60
C THR A 113 6.80 11.37 -0.30
N ILE A 114 5.94 10.74 0.51
CA ILE A 114 6.05 9.34 0.93
C ILE A 114 4.89 8.46 0.43
N TYR A 115 3.80 9.06 -0.09
CA TYR A 115 2.60 8.33 -0.53
C TYR A 115 2.56 8.08 -2.06
N GLY A 116 3.71 8.02 -2.73
CA GLY A 116 3.78 7.68 -4.16
C GLY A 116 3.06 6.37 -4.50
N PHE A 117 3.11 5.36 -3.61
CA PHE A 117 2.37 4.10 -3.75
C PHE A 117 0.83 4.26 -3.69
N ARG A 118 0.34 5.37 -3.12
CA ARG A 118 -1.09 5.75 -3.13
C ARG A 118 -1.46 6.68 -4.29
N GLY A 119 -0.49 7.04 -5.15
CA GLY A 119 -0.70 7.89 -6.29
C GLY A 119 -0.44 9.36 -6.08
N ALA A 120 0.31 9.70 -5.04
CA ALA A 120 0.76 11.08 -4.81
C ALA A 120 1.43 11.69 -6.05
N VAL A 121 1.22 13.00 -6.24
CA VAL A 121 1.52 13.71 -7.49
C VAL A 121 2.86 14.46 -7.49
N ALA A 122 3.80 14.11 -6.61
CA ALA A 122 5.06 14.85 -6.48
C ALA A 122 5.83 15.02 -7.81
N GLU A 123 5.86 13.96 -8.63
CA GLU A 123 6.53 13.97 -9.94
C GLU A 123 5.81 14.87 -10.97
N ARG A 124 4.55 15.17 -10.73
CA ARG A 124 3.67 15.95 -11.61
C ARG A 124 3.27 17.30 -11.01
N LEU A 125 4.03 17.78 -10.01
CA LEU A 125 3.68 19.01 -9.28
C LEU A 125 3.55 20.25 -10.21
N ASP A 126 4.33 20.33 -11.28
CA ASP A 126 4.21 21.39 -12.30
C ASP A 126 2.83 21.35 -12.97
N GLU A 127 2.39 20.15 -13.42
CA GLU A 127 1.08 19.96 -14.05
C GLU A 127 -0.06 20.23 -13.06
N VAL A 128 0.14 19.81 -11.80
CA VAL A 128 -0.83 20.02 -10.72
C VAL A 128 -1.05 21.49 -10.42
N ILE A 129 0.02 22.29 -10.36
CA ILE A 129 -0.08 23.73 -10.11
C ILE A 129 -0.79 24.44 -11.25
N ASP A 130 -0.58 24.00 -12.49
CA ASP A 130 -1.24 24.58 -13.66
C ASP A 130 -2.75 24.31 -13.71
N GLU A 131 -3.26 23.37 -12.90
CA GLU A 131 -4.70 23.17 -12.74
C GLU A 131 -5.40 24.27 -11.93
N PHE A 132 -4.64 25.02 -11.12
CA PHE A 132 -5.18 26.10 -10.28
C PHE A 132 -5.09 27.47 -10.99
N PRO A 133 -6.10 28.31 -10.88
CA PRO A 133 -6.07 29.65 -11.47
C PRO A 133 -5.11 30.58 -10.71
N ASP A 134 -4.40 31.42 -11.44
CA ASP A 134 -3.62 32.57 -10.93
C ASP A 134 -2.67 32.28 -9.77
N VAL A 135 -1.94 31.14 -9.84
CA VAL A 135 -1.04 30.72 -8.77
C VAL A 135 0.24 31.55 -8.74
N SER A 136 0.55 32.11 -7.58
CA SER A 136 1.86 32.68 -7.25
C SER A 136 2.64 31.73 -6.33
N VAL A 137 3.89 31.43 -6.69
CA VAL A 137 4.74 30.50 -5.93
C VAL A 137 5.70 31.26 -5.01
N HIS A 138 5.67 30.92 -3.73
CA HIS A 138 6.56 31.45 -2.71
C HIS A 138 7.39 30.32 -2.11
N HIS A 139 8.71 30.50 -2.05
CA HIS A 139 9.62 29.51 -1.48
C HIS A 139 9.91 29.81 -0.02
N LEU A 140 9.69 28.82 0.85
CA LEU A 140 10.11 28.88 2.24
C LEU A 140 11.55 28.38 2.34
N THR A 141 12.48 29.23 2.70
CA THR A 141 13.93 28.94 2.75
C THR A 141 14.48 28.87 4.17
N THR A 142 13.62 29.04 5.18
CA THR A 142 14.01 29.01 6.58
C THR A 142 13.44 27.79 7.28
N ASN A 143 14.30 27.00 7.90
CA ASN A 143 13.93 25.84 8.70
C ASN A 143 14.00 26.20 10.19
N TYR A 144 12.86 26.15 10.85
CA TYR A 144 12.70 26.43 12.28
C TYR A 144 12.65 25.16 13.14
N ARG A 145 12.59 23.99 12.54
CA ARG A 145 12.41 22.71 13.24
C ARG A 145 13.72 22.02 13.56
N ASN A 146 14.60 21.92 12.59
CA ASN A 146 15.78 21.09 12.69
C ASN A 146 16.95 21.88 13.29
N SER A 147 17.78 21.19 14.09
CA SER A 147 19.09 21.70 14.48
C SER A 147 20.01 21.90 13.27
N GLN A 148 21.10 22.65 13.44
CA GLN A 148 21.98 23.03 12.34
C GLN A 148 22.55 21.80 11.59
N HIS A 149 23.19 20.86 12.31
CA HIS A 149 23.80 19.68 11.69
C HIS A 149 22.77 18.78 10.98
N ILE A 150 21.54 18.65 11.52
CA ILE A 150 20.49 17.89 10.86
C ILE A 150 20.09 18.58 9.56
N ALA A 151 19.91 19.91 9.57
CA ALA A 151 19.57 20.66 8.38
C ALA A 151 20.67 20.57 7.29
N GLU A 152 21.95 20.63 7.68
CA GLU A 152 23.09 20.45 6.75
C GLU A 152 23.10 19.08 6.10
N VAL A 153 22.87 18.01 6.88
CA VAL A 153 22.79 16.64 6.33
C VAL A 153 21.60 16.48 5.39
N VAL A 154 20.43 17.00 5.77
CA VAL A 154 19.24 16.98 4.90
C VAL A 154 19.51 17.72 3.60
N GLU A 155 20.12 18.90 3.63
CA GLU A 155 20.45 19.67 2.43
C GLU A 155 21.47 18.94 1.55
N SER A 156 22.48 18.29 2.14
CA SER A 156 23.44 17.46 1.41
C SER A 156 22.77 16.27 0.71
N LEU A 157 21.79 15.62 1.37
CA LEU A 157 21.00 14.55 0.76
C LEU A 157 20.14 15.07 -0.39
N ARG A 158 19.45 16.19 -0.18
CA ARG A 158 18.60 16.82 -1.20
C ARG A 158 19.35 17.17 -2.48
N THR A 159 20.60 17.63 -2.38
CA THR A 159 21.42 17.93 -3.56
C THR A 159 21.76 16.69 -4.39
N GLY A 160 21.79 15.51 -3.77
CA GLY A 160 22.00 14.22 -4.44
C GLY A 160 20.71 13.58 -4.99
N MET A 161 19.53 14.10 -4.66
CA MET A 161 18.26 13.56 -5.14
C MET A 161 17.95 14.02 -6.56
N PRO A 162 17.25 13.20 -7.38
CA PRO A 162 16.75 13.64 -8.69
C PRO A 162 15.97 14.95 -8.58
N VAL A 163 16.16 15.83 -9.55
CA VAL A 163 15.41 17.09 -9.60
C VAL A 163 14.03 16.80 -10.20
N VAL A 164 13.05 16.88 -9.36
CA VAL A 164 11.62 16.89 -9.69
C VAL A 164 11.05 18.10 -8.94
N PRO A 165 10.37 18.97 -9.55
CA PRO A 165 9.89 19.16 -10.92
C PRO A 165 10.84 19.98 -11.81
N SER A 166 10.53 20.02 -13.09
CA SER A 166 11.40 20.62 -14.11
C SER A 166 11.25 22.15 -14.29
N SER A 167 10.17 22.74 -13.79
CA SER A 167 9.91 24.16 -14.00
C SER A 167 10.79 25.06 -13.14
N SER A 168 11.15 26.23 -13.70
CA SER A 168 11.91 27.24 -12.98
C SER A 168 11.18 27.82 -11.77
N ARG A 169 9.83 27.78 -11.77
CA ARG A 169 8.98 28.27 -10.67
C ARG A 169 9.12 27.43 -9.42
N LEU A 170 9.32 26.11 -9.58
CA LEU A 170 9.38 25.12 -8.51
C LEU A 170 10.80 24.64 -8.21
N ARG A 171 11.80 25.31 -8.79
CA ARG A 171 13.20 24.93 -8.60
C ARG A 171 13.58 24.95 -7.12
N ARG A 172 14.19 23.87 -6.67
CA ARG A 172 14.74 23.77 -5.31
C ARG A 172 15.55 25.00 -4.93
N ARG A 173 15.35 25.48 -3.71
CA ARG A 173 16.17 26.51 -3.08
C ARG A 173 16.81 25.95 -1.83
N ALA A 174 18.01 26.44 -1.51
CA ALA A 174 18.69 26.07 -0.28
C ALA A 174 17.85 26.46 0.94
N ASN A 175 17.85 25.61 1.94
CA ASN A 175 17.12 25.79 3.18
C ASN A 175 18.11 25.89 4.34
N HIS A 176 17.98 26.90 5.18
CA HIS A 176 18.89 27.19 6.28
C HIS A 176 18.17 27.09 7.62
N SER A 177 18.77 26.35 8.58
CA SER A 177 18.28 26.34 9.95
C SER A 177 18.60 27.65 10.66
N THR A 178 17.62 28.15 11.42
CA THR A 178 17.80 29.28 12.35
C THR A 178 17.94 28.80 13.80
N SER A 179 18.04 27.51 14.03
CA SER A 179 18.22 26.94 15.37
C SER A 179 19.57 27.34 15.95
N THR A 180 19.59 27.67 17.23
CA THR A 180 20.82 27.85 18.02
C THR A 180 21.42 26.54 18.49
N ASP A 181 20.66 25.45 18.43
CA ASP A 181 21.13 24.11 18.74
C ASP A 181 21.88 23.53 17.54
N ALA A 182 23.13 23.14 17.76
CA ALA A 182 23.93 22.48 16.74
C ALA A 182 23.36 21.09 16.38
N GLY A 183 22.81 20.38 17.35
CA GLY A 183 22.34 19.00 17.20
C GLY A 183 23.47 17.99 16.99
N THR A 184 23.09 16.74 16.83
CA THR A 184 24.06 15.65 16.59
C THR A 184 23.54 14.72 15.49
N VAL A 185 24.41 14.39 14.54
CA VAL A 185 24.16 13.36 13.53
C VAL A 185 25.27 12.33 13.59
N ALA A 186 24.91 11.06 13.67
CA ALA A 186 25.86 9.96 13.73
C ALA A 186 25.46 8.83 12.79
N ALA A 187 26.44 8.21 12.14
CA ALA A 187 26.23 7.03 11.29
C ALA A 187 26.62 5.75 12.04
N LEU A 188 25.72 4.79 12.07
CA LEU A 188 25.96 3.47 12.65
C LEU A 188 26.06 2.42 11.55
N ARG A 189 27.08 1.55 11.65
CA ARG A 189 27.24 0.39 10.77
C ARG A 189 27.39 -0.87 11.60
N ALA A 190 26.84 -1.97 11.07
CA ALA A 190 26.98 -3.29 11.68
C ALA A 190 26.93 -4.39 10.58
N PRO A 191 27.52 -5.57 10.84
CA PRO A 191 27.55 -6.66 9.85
C PRO A 191 26.23 -7.40 9.72
N SER A 192 25.25 -7.17 10.62
CA SER A 192 23.91 -7.75 10.55
C SER A 192 22.87 -6.81 11.13
N ILE A 193 21.60 -6.98 10.72
CA ILE A 193 20.47 -6.23 11.24
C ILE A 193 20.37 -6.35 12.77
N THR A 194 20.52 -7.55 13.31
CA THR A 194 20.46 -7.78 14.76
C THR A 194 21.51 -6.95 15.51
N ARG A 195 22.75 -6.92 15.02
CA ARG A 195 23.80 -6.10 15.63
C ARG A 195 23.56 -4.61 15.45
N LEU A 196 22.99 -4.20 14.32
CA LEU A 196 22.63 -2.81 14.08
C LEU A 196 21.55 -2.36 15.07
N VAL A 197 20.48 -3.13 15.21
CA VAL A 197 19.36 -2.81 16.11
C VAL A 197 19.81 -2.79 17.58
N ARG A 198 20.73 -3.67 17.99
CA ARG A 198 21.33 -3.59 19.33
C ARG A 198 22.14 -2.31 19.56
N LYS A 199 22.88 -1.84 18.56
CA LYS A 199 23.55 -0.52 18.65
C LYS A 199 22.53 0.61 18.76
N ILE A 200 21.45 0.58 17.96
CA ILE A 200 20.35 1.53 18.05
C ILE A 200 19.73 1.50 19.46
N ALA A 201 19.46 0.31 20.02
CA ALA A 201 18.96 0.17 21.39
C ALA A 201 19.88 0.82 22.42
N GLY A 202 21.20 0.65 22.24
CA GLY A 202 22.20 1.34 23.07
C GLY A 202 22.12 2.85 23.01
N THR A 203 21.97 3.41 21.79
CA THR A 203 21.81 4.85 21.57
C THR A 203 20.51 5.37 22.20
N LEU A 204 19.38 4.67 21.98
CA LEU A 204 18.10 5.06 22.58
C LEU A 204 18.14 5.02 24.11
N ARG A 205 18.79 4.00 24.68
CA ARG A 205 18.97 3.87 26.14
C ARG A 205 19.84 4.99 26.67
N HIS A 206 20.92 5.35 25.98
CA HIS A 206 21.77 6.48 26.36
C HIS A 206 20.97 7.78 26.40
N ALA A 207 20.24 8.11 25.32
CA ALA A 207 19.39 9.28 25.27
C ALA A 207 18.33 9.30 26.39
N ARG A 208 17.79 8.11 26.76
CA ARG A 208 16.85 8.01 27.88
C ARG A 208 17.47 8.28 29.23
N VAL A 209 18.66 7.70 29.49
CA VAL A 209 19.28 7.68 30.82
C VAL A 209 20.16 8.91 31.03
N ALA A 210 20.98 9.27 30.04
CA ALA A 210 21.93 10.39 30.16
C ALA A 210 21.29 11.72 29.85
N ASP A 211 20.47 11.78 28.78
CA ASP A 211 19.90 13.04 28.27
C ASP A 211 18.46 13.27 28.76
N GLY A 212 17.87 12.31 29.47
CA GLY A 212 16.51 12.43 30.00
C GLY A 212 15.38 12.40 28.95
N VAL A 213 15.68 12.07 27.69
CA VAL A 213 14.70 12.07 26.59
C VAL A 213 13.62 11.02 26.85
N ALA A 214 12.36 11.40 26.74
CA ALA A 214 11.25 10.45 26.93
C ALA A 214 11.16 9.46 25.76
N TRP A 215 10.84 8.19 26.03
CA TRP A 215 10.67 7.17 24.98
C TRP A 215 9.73 7.61 23.87
N ARG A 216 8.61 8.28 24.21
CA ARG A 216 7.64 8.81 23.26
C ARG A 216 8.18 9.88 22.30
N SER A 217 9.34 10.43 22.62
CA SER A 217 10.03 11.47 21.82
C SER A 217 11.12 10.87 20.93
N MET A 218 11.25 9.54 20.90
CA MET A 218 12.20 8.83 20.07
C MET A 218 11.47 8.01 19.01
N ALA A 219 12.02 7.94 17.80
CA ALA A 219 11.46 7.14 16.72
C ALA A 219 12.56 6.34 16.01
N VAL A 220 12.21 5.14 15.55
CA VAL A 220 13.02 4.34 14.65
C VAL A 220 12.24 4.21 13.35
N VAL A 221 12.81 4.72 12.26
CA VAL A 221 12.17 4.74 10.95
C VAL A 221 12.89 3.75 10.03
N THR A 222 12.14 2.95 9.29
CA THR A 222 12.65 1.99 8.31
C THR A 222 12.12 2.30 6.92
N ARG A 223 12.86 1.88 5.90
CA ARG A 223 12.43 2.05 4.51
C ARG A 223 11.31 1.07 4.12
N HIS A 224 11.33 -0.13 4.71
CA HIS A 224 10.39 -1.21 4.38
C HIS A 224 9.63 -1.66 5.63
N GLY A 225 8.30 -1.72 5.53
CA GLY A 225 7.43 -2.15 6.63
C GLY A 225 7.74 -3.56 7.14
N GLY A 226 8.16 -4.48 6.26
CA GLY A 226 8.55 -5.85 6.66
C GLY A 226 9.73 -5.94 7.64
N GLU A 227 10.54 -4.89 7.76
CA GLU A 227 11.64 -4.83 8.74
C GLU A 227 11.16 -4.45 10.14
N LEU A 228 10.00 -3.80 10.25
CA LEU A 228 9.49 -3.27 11.52
C LEU A 228 9.29 -4.36 12.57
N ASP A 229 8.81 -5.54 12.17
CA ASP A 229 8.55 -6.65 13.08
C ASP A 229 9.83 -7.19 13.70
N VAL A 230 10.85 -7.37 12.88
CA VAL A 230 12.16 -7.84 13.32
C VAL A 230 12.80 -6.82 14.26
N ILE A 231 12.77 -5.53 13.89
CA ILE A 231 13.34 -4.45 14.67
C ILE A 231 12.61 -4.30 16.00
N ALA A 232 11.27 -4.28 15.99
CA ALA A 232 10.47 -4.19 17.20
C ALA A 232 10.72 -5.34 18.17
N THR A 233 10.83 -6.57 17.64
CA THR A 233 11.13 -7.77 18.45
C THR A 233 12.50 -7.66 19.12
N ILE A 234 13.52 -7.23 18.39
CA ILE A 234 14.88 -7.08 18.95
C ILE A 234 14.92 -5.93 19.97
N LEU A 235 14.29 -4.79 19.68
CA LEU A 235 14.22 -3.66 20.61
C LEU A 235 13.50 -4.06 21.91
N ALA A 236 12.39 -4.78 21.83
CA ALA A 236 11.67 -5.29 23.00
C ALA A 236 12.52 -6.26 23.81
N ALA A 237 13.27 -7.16 23.17
CA ALA A 237 14.21 -8.07 23.82
C ALA A 237 15.36 -7.32 24.51
N GLU A 238 15.75 -6.15 24.01
CA GLU A 238 16.73 -5.25 24.64
C GLU A 238 16.11 -4.35 25.72
N GLY A 239 14.83 -4.54 26.08
CA GLY A 239 14.13 -3.78 27.11
C GLY A 239 13.71 -2.36 26.71
N ILE A 240 13.66 -2.07 25.42
CA ILE A 240 13.15 -0.79 24.89
C ILE A 240 11.63 -0.91 24.68
N PRO A 241 10.79 -0.07 25.30
CA PRO A 241 9.35 -0.07 25.06
C PRO A 241 9.06 0.41 23.63
N VAL A 242 8.37 -0.43 22.85
CA VAL A 242 8.04 -0.13 21.46
C VAL A 242 6.53 0.06 21.31
N LEU A 243 6.14 1.20 20.77
CA LEU A 243 4.78 1.45 20.29
C LEU A 243 4.76 1.23 18.78
N ARG A 244 3.87 0.36 18.31
CA ARG A 244 3.65 0.10 16.89
C ARG A 244 2.29 0.64 16.49
N SER A 245 2.19 1.21 15.29
CA SER A 245 0.89 1.47 14.70
C SER A 245 0.18 0.14 14.46
N ARG A 246 -1.05 0.00 14.96
CA ARG A 246 -1.84 -1.23 14.80
C ARG A 246 -2.40 -1.43 13.40
N ASP A 247 -2.36 -0.39 12.57
CA ASP A 247 -3.09 -0.36 11.30
C ASP A 247 -2.25 -0.77 10.07
N GLU A 248 -1.00 -1.23 10.27
CA GLU A 248 -0.05 -1.47 9.16
C GLU A 248 0.17 -2.95 8.81
N HIS A 249 -0.65 -3.87 9.29
CA HIS A 249 -0.61 -5.21 8.69
C HIS A 249 -1.27 -5.15 7.32
N ALA A 250 -0.49 -5.45 6.28
CA ALA A 250 -1.07 -5.65 4.96
C ALA A 250 -2.17 -6.71 5.07
N LEU A 251 -3.28 -6.52 4.38
CA LEU A 251 -4.37 -7.51 4.35
C LEU A 251 -3.84 -8.91 3.97
N SER A 252 -2.80 -8.95 3.11
CA SER A 252 -2.07 -10.17 2.73
C SER A 252 -1.39 -10.89 3.90
N ASP A 253 -1.05 -10.19 4.98
CA ASP A 253 -0.36 -10.77 6.14
C ASP A 253 -1.34 -11.40 7.15
N ILE A 254 -2.64 -11.17 6.97
CA ILE A 254 -3.67 -11.84 7.73
C ILE A 254 -3.73 -13.31 7.30
N TYR A 255 -3.53 -14.22 8.23
CA TYR A 255 -3.46 -15.66 7.99
C TYR A 255 -4.55 -16.18 7.05
N ALA A 256 -5.82 -15.84 7.30
CA ALA A 256 -6.93 -16.25 6.47
C ALA A 256 -6.86 -15.70 5.03
N VAL A 257 -6.44 -14.41 4.90
CA VAL A 257 -6.32 -13.74 3.59
C VAL A 257 -5.16 -14.32 2.78
N THR A 258 -4.00 -14.57 3.41
CA THR A 258 -2.86 -15.24 2.76
C THR A 258 -3.27 -16.57 2.15
N HIS A 259 -4.04 -17.38 2.87
CA HIS A 259 -4.48 -18.67 2.37
C HIS A 259 -5.49 -18.56 1.22
N ILE A 260 -6.37 -17.58 1.26
CA ILE A 260 -7.31 -17.29 0.15
C ILE A 260 -6.53 -16.83 -1.09
N LEU A 261 -5.58 -15.91 -0.93
CA LEU A 261 -4.75 -15.41 -2.04
C LEU A 261 -3.93 -16.53 -2.67
N ASN A 262 -3.27 -17.37 -1.87
CA ASN A 262 -2.52 -18.52 -2.38
C ASN A 262 -3.41 -19.49 -3.17
N ALA A 263 -4.61 -19.77 -2.69
CA ALA A 263 -5.54 -20.63 -3.41
C ALA A 263 -5.99 -19.99 -4.74
N LEU A 264 -6.21 -18.68 -4.74
CA LEU A 264 -6.60 -17.91 -5.93
C LEU A 264 -5.46 -17.88 -6.97
N GLU A 265 -4.23 -17.61 -6.55
CA GLU A 265 -3.06 -17.62 -7.43
C GLU A 265 -2.88 -18.97 -8.11
N MET A 266 -3.02 -20.06 -7.36
CA MET A 266 -2.94 -21.40 -7.92
C MET A 266 -4.09 -21.71 -8.88
N ALA A 267 -5.31 -21.26 -8.58
CA ALA A 267 -6.46 -21.42 -9.47
C ALA A 267 -6.25 -20.67 -10.80
N VAL A 268 -5.72 -19.44 -10.74
CA VAL A 268 -5.38 -18.65 -11.94
C VAL A 268 -4.26 -19.30 -12.74
N ALA A 269 -3.22 -19.82 -12.09
CA ALA A 269 -2.14 -20.53 -12.74
C ALA A 269 -2.66 -21.78 -13.48
N LEU A 270 -3.52 -22.58 -12.85
CA LEU A 270 -4.17 -23.74 -13.48
C LEU A 270 -5.05 -23.34 -14.66
N ALA A 271 -5.83 -22.28 -14.52
CA ALA A 271 -6.68 -21.76 -15.61
C ALA A 271 -5.86 -21.29 -16.81
N SER A 272 -4.65 -20.79 -16.57
CA SER A 272 -3.69 -20.37 -17.59
C SER A 272 -2.93 -21.55 -18.25
N GLY A 273 -3.22 -22.80 -17.83
CA GLY A 273 -2.54 -23.99 -18.32
C GLY A 273 -1.17 -24.27 -17.68
N ALA A 274 -0.80 -23.55 -16.63
CA ALA A 274 0.43 -23.82 -15.88
C ALA A 274 0.32 -25.14 -15.10
N GLN A 275 1.46 -25.83 -15.00
CA GLN A 275 1.56 -27.01 -14.14
C GLN A 275 2.01 -26.57 -12.74
N LEU A 276 1.29 -27.01 -11.71
CA LEU A 276 1.68 -26.78 -10.33
C LEU A 276 2.86 -27.69 -9.97
N SER A 277 3.88 -27.14 -9.35
CA SER A 277 4.99 -27.90 -8.78
C SER A 277 4.53 -28.71 -7.56
N SER A 278 5.30 -29.75 -7.18
CA SER A 278 5.05 -30.51 -5.96
C SER A 278 4.97 -29.63 -4.70
N ARG A 279 5.74 -28.53 -4.68
CA ARG A 279 5.72 -27.54 -3.60
C ARG A 279 4.39 -26.77 -3.56
N ASP A 280 3.88 -26.38 -4.73
CA ASP A 280 2.60 -25.67 -4.83
C ASP A 280 1.45 -26.56 -4.39
N VAL A 281 1.49 -27.81 -4.80
CA VAL A 281 0.52 -28.84 -4.39
C VAL A 281 0.56 -29.07 -2.87
N ALA A 282 1.74 -29.20 -2.28
CA ALA A 282 1.88 -29.34 -0.82
C ALA A 282 1.34 -28.09 -0.09
N THR A 283 1.58 -26.91 -0.63
CA THR A 283 1.03 -25.66 -0.08
C THR A 283 -0.48 -25.61 -0.17
N LEU A 284 -1.07 -26.06 -1.30
CA LEU A 284 -2.53 -26.13 -1.49
C LEU A 284 -3.18 -27.12 -0.54
N LEU A 285 -2.63 -28.32 -0.41
CA LEU A 285 -3.14 -29.36 0.49
C LEU A 285 -3.03 -28.96 1.96
N SER A 286 -1.96 -28.24 2.33
CA SER A 286 -1.76 -27.71 3.68
C SER A 286 -2.60 -26.46 3.98
N ASN A 287 -3.30 -25.93 2.97
CA ASN A 287 -4.15 -24.77 3.13
C ASN A 287 -5.37 -25.12 4.01
N PRO A 288 -5.70 -24.34 5.05
CA PRO A 288 -6.87 -24.58 5.89
C PRO A 288 -8.19 -24.69 5.13
N LEU A 289 -8.29 -24.05 3.96
CA LEU A 289 -9.47 -24.14 3.09
C LEU A 289 -9.65 -25.54 2.49
N ALA A 290 -8.57 -26.33 2.38
CA ALA A 290 -8.66 -27.72 1.91
C ALA A 290 -9.26 -28.66 2.95
N GLY A 291 -9.23 -28.27 4.24
CA GLY A 291 -9.79 -29.08 5.33
C GLY A 291 -9.07 -30.41 5.56
N ILE A 292 -7.83 -30.56 5.08
CA ILE A 292 -7.06 -31.80 5.13
C ILE A 292 -6.09 -31.74 6.31
N ASP A 293 -6.14 -32.74 7.16
CA ASP A 293 -5.20 -32.86 8.28
C ASP A 293 -3.76 -33.10 7.78
N ARG A 294 -2.81 -32.47 8.43
CA ARG A 294 -1.40 -32.56 8.07
C ARG A 294 -0.85 -33.99 8.11
N SER A 295 -1.39 -34.81 8.97
CA SER A 295 -1.03 -36.25 9.07
C SER A 295 -1.47 -37.06 7.83
N VAL A 296 -2.59 -36.67 7.22
CA VAL A 296 -3.08 -37.25 5.97
C VAL A 296 -2.17 -36.85 4.81
N ILE A 297 -1.77 -35.60 4.75
CA ILE A 297 -0.84 -35.11 3.72
C ILE A 297 0.49 -35.87 3.81
N HIS A 298 1.04 -35.98 5.01
CA HIS A 298 2.30 -36.69 5.22
C HIS A 298 2.21 -38.18 4.85
N ARG A 299 1.09 -38.85 5.15
CA ARG A 299 0.84 -40.25 4.73
C ARG A 299 0.77 -40.34 3.20
N LEU A 300 0.10 -39.42 2.54
CA LEU A 300 0.01 -39.37 1.09
C LEU A 300 1.41 -39.19 0.45
N GLU A 301 2.18 -38.22 0.92
CA GLU A 301 3.56 -37.99 0.46
C GLU A 301 4.44 -39.24 0.64
N THR A 302 4.35 -39.85 1.80
CA THR A 302 5.13 -41.06 2.12
C THR A 302 4.71 -42.25 1.20
N TRP A 303 3.43 -42.43 1.01
CA TRP A 303 2.90 -43.47 0.12
C TRP A 303 3.34 -43.25 -1.33
N CYS A 304 3.22 -42.03 -1.83
CA CYS A 304 3.65 -41.67 -3.20
C CYS A 304 5.13 -41.96 -3.41
N ARG A 305 6.01 -41.57 -2.49
CA ARG A 305 7.45 -41.88 -2.57
C ARG A 305 7.75 -43.35 -2.51
N LEU A 306 7.11 -44.10 -1.62
CA LEU A 306 7.41 -45.51 -1.42
C LEU A 306 6.82 -46.41 -2.51
N VAL A 307 5.62 -46.09 -3.01
CA VAL A 307 4.89 -46.98 -3.93
C VAL A 307 5.08 -46.55 -5.39
N ARG A 308 5.11 -45.24 -5.65
CA ARG A 308 5.19 -44.68 -7.00
C ARG A 308 6.59 -44.12 -7.34
N GLY A 309 7.43 -43.91 -6.34
CA GLY A 309 8.78 -43.29 -6.53
C GLY A 309 8.75 -41.83 -6.98
N VAL A 310 7.64 -41.14 -6.78
CA VAL A 310 7.40 -39.74 -7.19
C VAL A 310 6.90 -38.92 -6.03
N ASP A 311 7.18 -37.59 -6.09
CA ASP A 311 6.55 -36.66 -5.19
C ASP A 311 5.12 -36.36 -5.61
N VAL A 312 4.28 -35.91 -4.67
CA VAL A 312 2.90 -35.53 -4.95
C VAL A 312 2.91 -34.30 -5.85
N ASP A 313 2.35 -34.44 -7.04
CA ASP A 313 2.14 -33.35 -7.98
C ASP A 313 0.66 -33.24 -8.40
N TRP A 314 0.34 -32.21 -9.19
CA TRP A 314 -1.01 -31.95 -9.64
C TRP A 314 -1.54 -33.03 -10.60
N ALA A 315 -0.68 -33.62 -11.42
CA ALA A 315 -1.03 -34.67 -12.37
C ALA A 315 -1.44 -35.95 -11.60
N LEU A 316 -0.66 -36.31 -10.59
CA LEU A 316 -0.95 -37.46 -9.71
C LEU A 316 -2.25 -37.27 -8.92
N LEU A 317 -2.52 -36.07 -8.41
CA LEU A 317 -3.77 -35.77 -7.70
C LEU A 317 -5.00 -35.93 -8.63
N LYS A 318 -4.87 -35.48 -9.88
CA LYS A 318 -5.92 -35.67 -10.89
C LYS A 318 -6.15 -37.17 -11.19
N GLU A 319 -5.07 -37.95 -11.34
CA GLU A 319 -5.15 -39.40 -11.55
C GLU A 319 -5.85 -40.12 -10.38
N LEU A 320 -5.44 -39.80 -9.13
CA LEU A 320 -6.04 -40.37 -7.93
C LEU A 320 -7.50 -39.92 -7.73
N GLY A 321 -7.84 -38.67 -8.08
CA GLY A 321 -9.21 -38.16 -8.01
C GLY A 321 -10.15 -38.74 -9.09
N ALA A 322 -9.59 -39.21 -10.20
CA ALA A 322 -10.33 -39.86 -11.28
C ALA A 322 -10.53 -41.41 -11.07
N ASP A 323 -9.81 -41.99 -10.10
CA ASP A 323 -9.91 -43.41 -9.80
C ASP A 323 -11.19 -43.69 -9.01
N PRO A 324 -12.15 -44.47 -9.57
CA PRO A 324 -13.43 -44.76 -8.93
C PRO A 324 -13.29 -45.57 -7.63
N THR A 325 -12.18 -46.27 -7.42
CA THR A 325 -11.93 -47.04 -6.20
C THR A 325 -11.59 -46.16 -5.02
N VAL A 326 -10.88 -45.04 -5.24
CA VAL A 326 -10.53 -44.04 -4.22
C VAL A 326 -11.75 -43.20 -3.83
N THR A 327 -12.61 -42.86 -4.79
CA THR A 327 -13.83 -42.09 -4.53
C THR A 327 -14.91 -42.92 -3.80
N ALA A 328 -14.93 -44.23 -3.97
CA ALA A 328 -15.88 -45.14 -3.26
C ALA A 328 -15.51 -45.29 -1.78
N ALA A 329 -14.22 -45.39 -1.45
CA ALA A 329 -13.75 -45.53 -0.08
C ALA A 329 -14.07 -44.29 0.79
N GLY A 330 -13.97 -43.08 0.23
CA GLY A 330 -14.30 -41.83 0.93
C GLY A 330 -15.81 -41.58 1.17
N LYS A 331 -16.66 -42.27 0.44
CA LYS A 331 -18.13 -42.22 0.65
C LYS A 331 -18.62 -43.17 1.74
N SER A 332 -17.90 -44.26 2.00
CA SER A 332 -18.25 -45.25 3.01
C SER A 332 -18.00 -44.76 4.45
N GLU A 333 -16.96 -43.96 4.66
CA GLU A 333 -16.67 -43.40 5.99
C GLU A 333 -17.59 -42.23 6.40
N ARG A 334 -18.22 -41.55 5.45
CA ARG A 334 -19.17 -40.45 5.77
C ARG A 334 -20.58 -40.90 6.15
N THR A 335 -20.95 -42.16 5.86
CA THR A 335 -22.27 -42.67 6.19
C THR A 335 -22.32 -43.28 7.58
N ASP A 336 -21.20 -43.67 8.18
CA ASP A 336 -21.16 -44.27 9.52
C ASP A 336 -21.13 -43.26 10.67
N ASP A 337 -20.70 -42.00 10.39
CA ASP A 337 -20.66 -40.93 11.41
C ASP A 337 -22.00 -40.18 11.57
N ALA A 338 -22.89 -40.27 10.56
CA ALA A 338 -24.22 -39.64 10.61
C ALA A 338 -25.28 -40.47 11.36
N SER A 339 -24.95 -41.71 11.73
CA SER A 339 -25.84 -42.60 12.47
C SER A 339 -25.51 -42.75 13.97
N ARG A 340 -24.54 -41.95 14.47
CA ARG A 340 -24.12 -41.99 15.88
C ARG A 340 -24.23 -40.65 16.63
N SER A 341 -25.04 -39.70 16.15
CA SER A 341 -25.39 -38.49 16.92
C SER A 341 -26.89 -38.39 17.18
#